data_b9f77932e0e9973209b8b1b893a5f6b5
#
_entry.id   b9f77932e0e9973209b8b1b893a5f6b5
#
_cell.length_a   1.000
_cell.length_b   1.000
_cell.length_c   1.000
_cell.angle_alpha   90.00
_cell.angle_beta   90.00
_cell.angle_gamma   90.00
#
_symmetry.space_group_name_H-M   'P 1'
#
loop_
_entity.id
_entity.type
_entity.pdbx_description
1 polymer ?
#
loop_
_entity_poly.entity_id
_entity_poly.type
_entity_poly.pdbx_seq_one_letter_code
_entity_poly.pdbx_strand_id
1 'polypeptide(L)'
;GFIVANSALGIGEIDAVRATVDDDEVGTYIPHIRSLIAYNAESSVVESMRPNGVLMAQITPRGGTISGTSSIVQLDAWNWEDAALKVDDGIHMNWPESFTSGRWWLGEDAGAKPDEKYASNVEKLTSFILDGKRYLKSDKNPKNIPFEALTDLFNGTKKLYVHASGVRQITDAINFCKEVGIAKMVLVHGDEAYKVADLLIENNIPVILERAHREPNKDDDAYDLPFRTAKLLVEKGVTVAIGMEGSMERMSARNLPFYAGTYAAYGLG
;
A
#
# COMPACT_ATOMS: atom_id res chain seq x y z
N GLY A 1 4.16 -13.09 -17.63
CA GLY A 1 5.00 -12.54 -16.59
C GLY A 1 4.21 -12.11 -15.38
N PHE A 2 4.92 -11.85 -14.31
CA PHE A 2 4.33 -11.41 -13.04
C PHE A 2 4.42 -9.89 -12.90
N ILE A 3 3.46 -9.33 -12.16
CA ILE A 3 3.42 -7.92 -11.75
C ILE A 3 3.53 -7.89 -10.24
N VAL A 4 4.54 -7.23 -9.70
CA VAL A 4 4.62 -7.02 -8.25
C VAL A 4 3.89 -5.73 -7.89
N ALA A 5 2.91 -5.84 -7.00
CA ALA A 5 2.18 -4.69 -6.47
C ALA A 5 2.83 -4.17 -5.18
N ASN A 6 2.62 -2.89 -4.88
CA ASN A 6 3.04 -2.23 -3.64
C ASN A 6 4.51 -2.47 -3.28
N SER A 7 5.43 -2.14 -4.19
CA SER A 7 6.87 -2.38 -4.01
C SER A 7 7.67 -1.07 -4.05
N ALA A 8 8.74 -0.99 -3.26
CA ALA A 8 9.76 0.06 -3.33
C ALA A 8 10.91 -0.30 -4.28
N LEU A 9 10.66 -1.22 -5.23
CA LEU A 9 11.65 -1.67 -6.21
C LEU A 9 12.14 -0.51 -7.08
N GLY A 10 13.46 -0.35 -7.18
CA GLY A 10 14.09 0.71 -7.97
C GLY A 10 14.08 2.10 -7.35
N ILE A 11 13.42 2.30 -6.20
CA ILE A 11 13.51 3.55 -5.41
C ILE A 11 14.29 3.37 -4.10
N GLY A 12 14.96 2.24 -3.97
CA GLY A 12 15.92 1.97 -2.90
C GLY A 12 16.77 0.76 -3.25
N GLU A 13 18.06 0.85 -2.94
CA GLU A 13 19.04 -0.20 -3.26
C GLU A 13 19.45 -0.95 -1.99
N ILE A 14 20.09 -0.28 -1.06
CA ILE A 14 20.65 -0.87 0.17
C ILE A 14 20.02 -0.20 1.38
N ASP A 15 19.14 -0.92 2.12
CA ASP A 15 18.39 -0.39 3.25
C ASP A 15 19.28 0.26 4.33
N ALA A 16 20.47 -0.30 4.56
CA ALA A 16 21.42 0.21 5.55
C ALA A 16 22.16 1.49 5.10
N VAL A 17 22.04 1.90 3.85
CA VAL A 17 22.72 3.07 3.28
C VAL A 17 21.70 4.13 2.88
N ARG A 18 21.41 5.06 3.77
CA ARG A 18 20.37 6.11 3.57
C ARG A 18 20.47 6.83 2.22
N ALA A 19 21.65 7.09 1.72
CA ALA A 19 21.86 7.76 0.44
C ALA A 19 21.39 6.96 -0.79
N THR A 20 21.06 5.69 -0.62
CA THR A 20 20.55 4.80 -1.69
C THR A 20 19.06 4.51 -1.55
N VAL A 21 18.38 5.13 -0.60
CA VAL A 21 16.95 4.92 -0.30
C VAL A 21 16.20 6.22 -0.51
N ASP A 22 15.32 6.23 -1.51
CA ASP A 22 14.53 7.38 -1.95
C ASP A 22 13.03 7.01 -2.04
N ASP A 23 12.57 6.23 -1.06
CA ASP A 23 11.20 5.76 -0.98
C ASP A 23 10.32 6.58 -0.02
N ASP A 24 10.92 7.44 0.81
CA ASP A 24 10.24 8.25 1.82
C ASP A 24 10.67 9.72 1.75
N GLU A 25 9.72 10.62 1.78
CA GLU A 25 9.94 12.08 1.74
C GLU A 25 9.42 12.76 3.02
N VAL A 26 9.97 13.92 3.33
CA VAL A 26 9.62 14.67 4.56
C VAL A 26 8.21 15.23 4.45
N GLY A 27 7.32 14.77 5.31
CA GLY A 27 5.96 15.30 5.44
C GLY A 27 4.95 14.25 5.89
N THR A 28 3.83 14.71 6.45
CA THR A 28 2.75 13.82 6.92
C THR A 28 1.71 13.59 5.83
N TYR A 29 1.39 14.63 5.05
CA TYR A 29 0.38 14.60 3.99
C TYR A 29 1.01 15.12 2.70
N ILE A 30 1.58 14.21 1.91
CA ILE A 30 2.37 14.55 0.72
C ILE A 30 1.86 13.87 -0.58
N PRO A 31 0.56 13.95 -0.90
CA PRO A 31 -0.04 13.25 -2.04
C PRO A 31 0.57 13.64 -3.39
N HIS A 32 1.28 14.77 -3.47
CA HIS A 32 1.93 15.31 -4.66
C HIS A 32 3.29 14.71 -4.97
N ILE A 33 3.89 13.97 -4.01
CA ILE A 33 5.15 13.27 -4.23
C ILE A 33 4.92 12.09 -5.16
N ARG A 34 5.84 11.89 -6.11
CA ARG A 34 5.71 10.90 -7.18
C ARG A 34 6.91 9.95 -7.16
N SER A 35 6.68 8.70 -6.82
CA SER A 35 7.72 7.67 -6.78
C SER A 35 8.43 7.44 -8.11
N LEU A 36 7.75 7.69 -9.24
CA LEU A 36 8.30 7.49 -10.57
C LEU A 36 9.59 8.30 -10.83
N ILE A 37 9.67 9.51 -10.27
CA ILE A 37 10.83 10.40 -10.48
C ILE A 37 12.09 9.84 -9.80
N ALA A 38 11.93 9.10 -8.71
CA ALA A 38 13.02 8.46 -7.99
C ALA A 38 13.39 7.08 -8.55
N TYR A 39 12.64 6.57 -9.55
CA TYR A 39 12.86 5.23 -10.07
C TYR A 39 14.18 5.12 -10.85
N ASN A 40 15.05 4.22 -10.37
CA ASN A 40 16.31 3.86 -11.00
C ASN A 40 16.13 2.61 -11.89
N ALA A 41 16.05 2.80 -13.21
CA ALA A 41 15.92 1.69 -14.15
C ALA A 41 17.21 0.83 -14.26
N GLU A 42 18.37 1.38 -13.87
CA GLU A 42 19.67 0.69 -13.89
C GLU A 42 19.98 -0.05 -12.58
N SER A 43 19.00 -0.14 -11.66
CA SER A 43 19.16 -0.85 -10.40
C SER A 43 19.48 -2.33 -10.62
N SER A 44 20.57 -2.82 -10.01
CA SER A 44 20.90 -4.25 -10.03
C SER A 44 19.82 -5.12 -9.37
N VAL A 45 19.04 -4.55 -8.46
CA VAL A 45 17.89 -5.23 -7.84
C VAL A 45 16.79 -5.40 -8.87
N VAL A 46 16.48 -4.37 -9.66
CA VAL A 46 15.48 -4.41 -10.75
C VAL A 46 15.90 -5.45 -11.81
N GLU A 47 17.16 -5.45 -12.23
CA GLU A 47 17.69 -6.41 -13.19
C GLU A 47 17.48 -7.86 -12.72
N SER A 48 17.66 -8.13 -11.43
CA SER A 48 17.53 -9.48 -10.85
C SER A 48 16.09 -10.03 -10.85
N MET A 49 15.07 -9.21 -11.12
CA MET A 49 13.66 -9.61 -11.16
C MET A 49 13.29 -10.36 -12.44
N ARG A 50 13.81 -9.88 -13.57
CA ARG A 50 13.43 -10.37 -14.91
C ARG A 50 13.68 -11.87 -15.13
N PRO A 51 14.82 -12.45 -14.71
CA PRO A 51 15.06 -13.89 -14.83
C PRO A 51 14.04 -14.76 -14.06
N ASN A 52 13.38 -14.18 -13.05
CA ASN A 52 12.34 -14.83 -12.26
C ASN A 52 10.93 -14.57 -12.80
N GLY A 53 10.81 -13.95 -13.99
CA GLY A 53 9.55 -13.67 -14.64
C GLY A 53 8.76 -12.49 -14.08
N VAL A 54 9.33 -11.69 -13.17
CA VAL A 54 8.73 -10.44 -12.72
C VAL A 54 9.11 -9.34 -13.71
N LEU A 55 8.13 -8.87 -14.47
CA LEU A 55 8.37 -7.99 -15.62
C LEU A 55 7.84 -6.57 -15.41
N MET A 56 6.95 -6.38 -14.44
CA MET A 56 6.36 -5.09 -14.11
C MET A 56 6.26 -4.92 -12.60
N ALA A 57 6.27 -3.68 -12.15
CA ALA A 57 6.09 -3.31 -10.75
C ALA A 57 5.20 -2.08 -10.59
N GLN A 58 4.39 -2.06 -9.56
CA GLN A 58 3.86 -0.82 -9.01
C GLN A 58 4.88 -0.29 -8.00
N ILE A 59 5.56 0.78 -8.36
CA ILE A 59 6.51 1.45 -7.47
C ILE A 59 5.75 2.41 -6.56
N THR A 60 5.90 2.20 -5.25
CA THR A 60 5.07 2.82 -4.23
C THR A 60 5.93 3.63 -3.27
N PRO A 61 5.61 4.92 -3.07
CA PRO A 61 6.28 5.73 -2.04
C PRO A 61 5.88 5.26 -0.65
N ARG A 62 6.77 5.49 0.30
CA ARG A 62 6.61 5.15 1.72
C ARG A 62 6.49 6.42 2.58
N GLY A 63 6.38 6.23 3.89
CA GLY A 63 6.36 7.31 4.87
C GLY A 63 5.06 8.11 4.96
N GLY A 64 4.98 8.97 5.96
CA GLY A 64 3.84 9.85 6.20
C GLY A 64 2.49 9.13 6.40
N THR A 65 1.43 9.91 6.58
CA THR A 65 0.04 9.40 6.56
C THR A 65 -0.49 9.31 5.12
N ILE A 66 -0.12 10.28 4.25
CA ILE A 66 -0.30 10.16 2.81
C ILE A 66 1.09 10.23 2.20
N SER A 67 1.55 9.10 1.67
CA SER A 67 2.94 8.91 1.25
C SER A 67 3.25 9.51 -0.12
N GLY A 68 2.26 9.66 -0.97
CA GLY A 68 2.45 10.13 -2.34
C GLY A 68 1.76 9.26 -3.38
N THR A 69 2.19 9.38 -4.61
CA THR A 69 1.57 8.76 -5.78
C THR A 69 2.48 7.67 -6.37
N SER A 70 1.92 6.47 -6.54
CA SER A 70 2.58 5.34 -7.20
C SER A 70 2.41 5.38 -8.71
N SER A 71 3.30 4.67 -9.42
CA SER A 71 3.23 4.43 -10.86
C SER A 71 3.53 2.97 -11.17
N ILE A 72 3.06 2.51 -12.34
CA ILE A 72 3.36 1.16 -12.83
C ILE A 72 4.44 1.26 -13.90
N VAL A 73 5.51 0.49 -13.73
CA VAL A 73 6.67 0.46 -14.60
C VAL A 73 6.93 -0.93 -15.17
N GLN A 74 7.51 -0.98 -16.35
CA GLN A 74 8.21 -2.17 -16.87
C GLN A 74 9.64 -2.21 -16.30
N LEU A 75 10.17 -3.43 -16.12
CA LEU A 75 11.48 -3.62 -15.51
C LEU A 75 12.63 -3.76 -16.55
N ASP A 76 12.34 -3.56 -17.83
CA ASP A 76 13.31 -3.57 -18.92
C ASP A 76 13.22 -2.23 -19.66
N ALA A 77 13.92 -1.23 -19.14
CA ALA A 77 13.84 0.14 -19.60
C ALA A 77 15.20 0.85 -19.45
N TRP A 78 15.42 1.91 -20.27
CA TRP A 78 16.64 2.72 -20.23
C TRP A 78 16.62 3.78 -19.12
N ASN A 79 15.44 4.29 -18.80
CA ASN A 79 15.24 5.34 -17.80
C ASN A 79 13.82 5.29 -17.26
N TRP A 80 13.47 6.16 -16.33
CA TRP A 80 12.16 6.19 -15.70
C TRP A 80 11.02 6.59 -16.66
N GLU A 81 11.29 7.45 -17.68
CA GLU A 81 10.29 7.81 -18.69
C GLU A 81 9.94 6.61 -19.58
N ASP A 82 10.96 5.86 -20.02
CA ASP A 82 10.79 4.65 -20.84
C ASP A 82 10.14 3.51 -20.03
N ALA A 83 10.42 3.45 -18.73
CA ALA A 83 9.83 2.46 -17.83
C ALA A 83 8.34 2.66 -17.61
N ALA A 84 7.82 3.87 -17.71
CA ALA A 84 6.47 4.22 -17.28
C ALA A 84 5.39 3.62 -18.17
N LEU A 85 4.68 2.62 -17.68
CA LEU A 85 3.48 2.04 -18.33
C LEU A 85 2.21 2.77 -17.91
N LYS A 86 2.09 3.15 -16.65
CA LYS A 86 1.00 3.96 -16.11
C LYS A 86 1.54 4.95 -15.10
N VAL A 87 1.57 6.19 -15.49
CA VAL A 87 2.00 7.31 -14.64
C VAL A 87 0.90 7.63 -13.63
N ASP A 88 1.31 7.85 -12.38
CA ASP A 88 0.44 8.35 -11.31
C ASP A 88 -0.84 7.51 -11.13
N ASP A 89 -0.69 6.19 -10.98
CA ASP A 89 -1.80 5.22 -10.87
C ASP A 89 -2.72 5.50 -9.68
N GLY A 90 -2.17 5.88 -8.54
CA GLY A 90 -2.97 6.18 -7.35
C GLY A 90 -2.15 6.73 -6.19
N ILE A 91 -2.86 7.26 -5.21
CA ILE A 91 -2.30 7.84 -3.99
C ILE A 91 -2.31 6.78 -2.89
N HIS A 92 -1.22 6.69 -2.13
CA HIS A 92 -1.06 5.77 -1.00
C HIS A 92 -1.31 6.50 0.33
N MET A 93 -2.10 5.87 1.19
CA MET A 93 -2.52 6.36 2.49
C MET A 93 -2.31 5.28 3.55
N ASN A 94 -1.51 5.57 4.55
CA ASN A 94 -1.36 4.75 5.74
C ASN A 94 -2.49 5.10 6.72
N TRP A 95 -3.45 4.19 6.86
CA TRP A 95 -4.54 4.39 7.81
C TRP A 95 -4.00 4.38 9.25
N PRO A 96 -4.46 5.28 10.14
CA PRO A 96 -3.99 5.31 11.51
C PRO A 96 -4.07 3.95 12.21
N GLU A 97 -3.06 3.64 13.02
CA GLU A 97 -3.05 2.41 13.81
C GLU A 97 -4.09 2.49 14.94
N SER A 98 -4.92 1.45 15.05
CA SER A 98 -5.94 1.36 16.11
C SER A 98 -5.41 0.75 17.40
N PHE A 99 -4.25 0.09 17.34
CA PHE A 99 -3.54 -0.50 18.46
C PHE A 99 -2.06 -0.15 18.37
N THR A 100 -1.42 0.00 19.51
CA THR A 100 0.03 0.15 19.64
C THR A 100 0.56 -1.01 20.48
N SER A 101 1.76 -1.48 20.15
CA SER A 101 2.52 -2.42 20.98
C SER A 101 3.79 -1.75 21.50
N GLY A 102 4.19 -2.06 22.71
CA GLY A 102 5.44 -1.58 23.26
C GLY A 102 6.65 -2.23 22.58
N ARG A 103 7.78 -1.53 22.62
CA ARG A 103 9.04 -1.99 22.05
C ARG A 103 9.73 -2.91 23.05
N TRP A 104 9.44 -4.21 22.96
CA TRP A 104 9.97 -5.22 23.90
C TRP A 104 11.50 -5.17 24.01
N TRP A 105 12.21 -4.80 22.94
CA TRP A 105 13.69 -4.63 22.95
C TRP A 105 14.17 -3.43 23.76
N LEU A 106 13.27 -2.54 24.16
CA LEU A 106 13.50 -1.44 25.11
C LEU A 106 12.95 -1.75 26.51
N GLY A 107 12.46 -2.97 26.74
CA GLY A 107 11.85 -3.38 28.01
C GLY A 107 10.44 -2.85 28.23
N GLU A 108 9.77 -2.35 27.17
CA GLU A 108 8.36 -1.97 27.22
C GLU A 108 7.47 -3.22 27.18
N ASP A 109 6.25 -3.14 27.74
CA ASP A 109 5.25 -4.19 27.65
C ASP A 109 4.85 -4.42 26.18
N ALA A 110 5.12 -5.62 25.65
CA ALA A 110 4.82 -5.98 24.26
C ALA A 110 3.33 -6.17 23.97
N GLY A 111 2.47 -6.15 25.00
CA GLY A 111 1.04 -6.32 24.83
C GLY A 111 0.40 -5.22 23.96
N ALA A 112 -0.50 -5.61 23.07
CA ALA A 112 -1.24 -4.67 22.24
C ALA A 112 -2.23 -3.86 23.11
N LYS A 113 -2.18 -2.53 23.00
CA LYS A 113 -3.07 -1.59 23.70
C LYS A 113 -3.77 -0.71 22.67
N PRO A 114 -5.05 -0.34 22.88
CA PRO A 114 -5.72 0.64 22.03
C PRO A 114 -4.91 1.92 21.94
N ASP A 115 -4.76 2.45 20.73
CA ASP A 115 -4.11 3.76 20.55
C ASP A 115 -5.10 4.88 20.92
N GLU A 116 -4.80 5.62 21.99
CA GLU A 116 -5.60 6.75 22.44
C GLU A 116 -5.67 7.88 21.40
N LYS A 117 -4.71 7.95 20.49
CA LYS A 117 -4.63 8.96 19.44
C LYS A 117 -5.37 8.56 18.15
N TYR A 118 -5.87 7.32 18.07
CA TYR A 118 -6.52 6.81 16.87
C TYR A 118 -7.61 7.76 16.33
N ALA A 119 -8.59 8.10 17.15
CA ALA A 119 -9.70 8.97 16.76
C ALA A 119 -9.21 10.35 16.29
N SER A 120 -8.28 10.96 17.03
CA SER A 120 -7.69 12.26 16.69
C SER A 120 -6.91 12.21 15.37
N ASN A 121 -6.20 11.11 15.09
CA ASN A 121 -5.45 10.95 13.85
C ASN A 121 -6.39 10.75 12.66
N VAL A 122 -7.48 9.98 12.82
CA VAL A 122 -8.53 9.84 11.79
C VAL A 122 -9.19 11.19 11.52
N GLU A 123 -9.49 11.99 12.56
CA GLU A 123 -10.07 13.32 12.40
C GLU A 123 -9.15 14.27 11.63
N LYS A 124 -7.84 14.29 11.94
CA LYS A 124 -6.85 15.11 11.22
C LYS A 124 -6.76 14.72 9.75
N LEU A 125 -6.73 13.41 9.46
CA LEU A 125 -6.73 12.89 8.10
C LEU A 125 -8.00 13.31 7.35
N THR A 126 -9.15 13.14 7.98
CA THR A 126 -10.45 13.53 7.41
C THR A 126 -10.50 15.03 7.12
N SER A 127 -10.03 15.85 8.06
CA SER A 127 -9.96 17.30 7.89
C SER A 127 -9.08 17.69 6.70
N PHE A 128 -7.89 17.09 6.56
CA PHE A 128 -7.01 17.35 5.43
C PHE A 128 -7.68 17.04 4.08
N ILE A 129 -8.33 15.89 3.95
CA ILE A 129 -9.02 15.50 2.71
C ILE A 129 -10.20 16.42 2.40
N LEU A 130 -11.00 16.81 3.41
CA LEU A 130 -12.13 17.72 3.25
C LEU A 130 -11.67 19.14 2.92
N ASP A 131 -10.54 19.61 3.49
CA ASP A 131 -9.95 20.90 3.16
C ASP A 131 -9.47 20.92 1.70
N GLY A 132 -8.82 19.83 1.25
CA GLY A 132 -8.49 19.63 -0.16
C GLY A 132 -9.72 19.70 -1.06
N LYS A 133 -10.82 19.02 -0.68
CA LYS A 133 -12.08 19.05 -1.43
C LYS A 133 -12.69 20.45 -1.51
N ARG A 134 -12.59 21.24 -0.44
CA ARG A 134 -13.04 22.66 -0.43
C ARG A 134 -12.12 23.52 -1.31
N TYR A 135 -10.80 23.35 -1.19
CA TYR A 135 -9.83 24.07 -2.01
C TYR A 135 -10.06 23.85 -3.51
N LEU A 136 -10.35 22.63 -3.93
CA LEU A 136 -10.60 22.31 -5.34
C LEU A 136 -11.86 22.98 -5.92
N LYS A 137 -12.77 23.46 -5.06
CA LYS A 137 -13.98 24.21 -5.43
C LYS A 137 -13.80 25.73 -5.34
N SER A 138 -12.66 26.20 -4.82
CA SER A 138 -12.34 27.62 -4.66
C SER A 138 -11.58 28.16 -5.88
N ASP A 139 -11.19 29.41 -5.84
CA ASP A 139 -10.32 30.08 -6.83
C ASP A 139 -8.87 29.55 -6.84
N LYS A 140 -8.52 28.63 -5.92
CA LYS A 140 -7.20 28.01 -5.77
C LYS A 140 -6.06 29.03 -5.53
N ASN A 141 -6.35 30.09 -4.83
CA ASN A 141 -5.40 31.12 -4.49
C ASN A 141 -5.32 31.32 -2.96
N PRO A 142 -4.15 31.15 -2.31
CA PRO A 142 -2.85 30.76 -2.92
C PRO A 142 -2.84 29.29 -3.41
N LYS A 143 -1.96 29.01 -4.37
CA LYS A 143 -1.79 27.65 -4.91
C LYS A 143 -1.32 26.68 -3.81
N ASN A 144 -1.98 25.53 -3.69
CA ASN A 144 -1.65 24.46 -2.74
C ASN A 144 -1.44 23.15 -3.50
N ILE A 145 -0.17 22.79 -3.73
CA ILE A 145 0.22 21.60 -4.53
C ILE A 145 -0.30 20.30 -3.92
N PRO A 146 -0.19 20.04 -2.58
CA PRO A 146 -0.79 18.87 -1.94
C PRO A 146 -2.29 18.72 -2.24
N PHE A 147 -3.06 19.80 -2.18
CA PHE A 147 -4.50 19.74 -2.46
C PHE A 147 -4.80 19.56 -3.95
N GLU A 148 -4.01 20.14 -4.84
CA GLU A 148 -4.16 19.91 -6.29
C GLU A 148 -3.97 18.44 -6.66
N ALA A 149 -3.04 17.73 -6.01
CA ALA A 149 -2.81 16.32 -6.24
C ALA A 149 -4.01 15.42 -5.91
N LEU A 150 -4.94 15.90 -5.06
CA LEU A 150 -6.17 15.17 -4.71
C LEU A 150 -7.25 15.24 -5.80
N THR A 151 -7.10 16.08 -6.83
CA THR A 151 -8.11 16.28 -7.89
C THR A 151 -8.56 14.94 -8.47
N ASP A 152 -7.61 14.10 -8.80
CA ASP A 152 -7.85 12.84 -9.50
C ASP A 152 -8.48 11.75 -8.63
N LEU A 153 -8.39 11.85 -7.31
CA LEU A 153 -9.17 11.01 -6.40
C LEU A 153 -10.66 11.35 -6.46
N PHE A 154 -10.99 12.64 -6.44
CA PHE A 154 -12.38 13.09 -6.41
C PHE A 154 -13.09 12.98 -7.76
N ASN A 155 -12.35 13.08 -8.88
CA ASN A 155 -12.92 12.84 -10.22
C ASN A 155 -12.94 11.34 -10.60
N GLY A 156 -12.37 10.47 -9.75
CA GLY A 156 -12.35 9.02 -9.92
C GLY A 156 -11.36 8.50 -10.99
N THR A 157 -10.40 9.31 -11.44
CA THR A 157 -9.36 8.85 -12.39
C THR A 157 -8.23 8.12 -11.68
N LYS A 158 -7.86 8.53 -10.45
CA LYS A 158 -6.91 7.82 -9.58
C LYS A 158 -7.60 6.96 -8.53
N LYS A 159 -6.90 5.93 -8.06
CA LYS A 159 -7.30 5.10 -6.92
C LYS A 159 -6.70 5.64 -5.64
N LEU A 160 -7.35 5.37 -4.52
CA LEU A 160 -6.77 5.51 -3.18
C LEU A 160 -6.37 4.12 -2.70
N TYR A 161 -5.08 3.91 -2.50
CA TYR A 161 -4.51 2.71 -1.88
C TYR A 161 -4.44 2.94 -0.38
N VAL A 162 -5.25 2.22 0.39
CA VAL A 162 -5.30 2.36 1.85
C VAL A 162 -4.60 1.19 2.49
N HIS A 163 -3.53 1.47 3.22
CA HIS A 163 -2.78 0.50 3.98
C HIS A 163 -3.45 0.32 5.35
N ALA A 164 -4.09 -0.83 5.55
CA ALA A 164 -4.80 -1.18 6.77
C ALA A 164 -4.89 -2.70 6.94
N SER A 165 -4.69 -3.20 8.15
CA SER A 165 -4.61 -4.64 8.43
C SER A 165 -5.80 -5.17 9.25
N GLY A 166 -6.21 -4.46 10.31
CA GLY A 166 -7.24 -4.91 11.23
C GLY A 166 -8.66 -4.60 10.77
N VAL A 167 -9.63 -5.39 11.22
CA VAL A 167 -11.07 -5.23 10.90
C VAL A 167 -11.55 -3.80 11.13
N ARG A 168 -11.22 -3.20 12.29
CA ARG A 168 -11.64 -1.84 12.63
C ARG A 168 -11.08 -0.82 11.64
N GLN A 169 -9.78 -0.88 11.35
CA GLN A 169 -9.12 0.02 10.42
C GLN A 169 -9.74 -0.08 9.01
N ILE A 170 -9.96 -1.31 8.52
CA ILE A 170 -10.55 -1.57 7.21
C ILE A 170 -11.97 -1.00 7.13
N THR A 171 -12.79 -1.26 8.15
CA THR A 171 -14.18 -0.78 8.20
C THR A 171 -14.24 0.75 8.26
N ASP A 172 -13.42 1.36 9.13
CA ASP A 172 -13.37 2.82 9.28
C ASP A 172 -12.86 3.49 8.00
N ALA A 173 -11.86 2.90 7.32
CA ALA A 173 -11.35 3.40 6.04
C ALA A 173 -12.40 3.34 4.92
N ILE A 174 -13.19 2.27 4.84
CA ILE A 174 -14.29 2.14 3.87
C ILE A 174 -15.36 3.22 4.12
N ASN A 175 -15.76 3.40 5.38
CA ASN A 175 -16.74 4.42 5.75
C ASN A 175 -16.22 5.83 5.46
N PHE A 176 -14.95 6.10 5.78
CA PHE A 176 -14.28 7.34 5.42
C PHE A 176 -14.34 7.61 3.91
N CYS A 177 -13.96 6.65 3.06
CA CYS A 177 -14.02 6.82 1.61
C CYS A 177 -15.43 7.16 1.12
N LYS A 178 -16.46 6.52 1.67
CA LYS A 178 -17.87 6.82 1.38
C LYS A 178 -18.23 8.26 1.79
N GLU A 179 -17.86 8.66 3.00
CA GLU A 179 -18.17 9.97 3.55
C GLU A 179 -17.53 11.12 2.76
N VAL A 180 -16.23 11.00 2.45
CA VAL A 180 -15.52 12.04 1.70
C VAL A 180 -15.76 11.98 0.21
N GLY A 181 -16.39 10.90 -0.31
CA GLY A 181 -16.74 10.73 -1.72
C GLY A 181 -15.58 10.29 -2.61
N ILE A 182 -14.72 9.40 -2.12
CA ILE A 182 -13.68 8.71 -2.90
C ILE A 182 -14.23 7.37 -3.40
N ALA A 183 -14.40 7.25 -4.72
CA ALA A 183 -15.09 6.12 -5.32
C ALA A 183 -14.23 4.88 -5.56
N LYS A 184 -12.91 5.02 -5.68
CA LYS A 184 -11.99 3.93 -6.04
C LYS A 184 -10.97 3.69 -4.93
N MET A 185 -11.29 2.77 -4.03
CA MET A 185 -10.39 2.31 -2.99
C MET A 185 -9.76 0.97 -3.37
N VAL A 186 -8.51 0.76 -2.98
CA VAL A 186 -7.80 -0.53 -2.96
C VAL A 186 -7.28 -0.71 -1.55
N LEU A 187 -7.56 -1.86 -0.94
CA LEU A 187 -7.00 -2.20 0.36
C LEU A 187 -5.61 -2.81 0.17
N VAL A 188 -4.65 -2.35 0.95
CA VAL A 188 -3.28 -2.89 1.00
C VAL A 188 -3.04 -3.49 2.39
N HIS A 189 -2.32 -4.59 2.46
CA HIS A 189 -2.14 -5.51 3.60
C HIS A 189 -3.36 -6.40 3.83
N GLY A 190 -4.39 -5.92 4.51
CA GLY A 190 -5.64 -6.63 4.69
C GLY A 190 -5.54 -7.96 5.44
N ASP A 191 -4.72 -8.05 6.50
CA ASP A 191 -4.51 -9.30 7.24
C ASP A 191 -5.80 -9.91 7.77
N GLU A 192 -6.71 -9.06 8.23
CA GLU A 192 -8.03 -9.47 8.69
C GLU A 192 -9.15 -9.23 7.65
N ALA A 193 -8.80 -8.92 6.40
CA ALA A 193 -9.77 -8.60 5.34
C ALA A 193 -10.79 -9.72 5.10
N TYR A 194 -10.38 -10.98 5.30
CA TYR A 194 -11.26 -12.15 5.16
C TYR A 194 -12.47 -12.13 6.12
N LYS A 195 -12.34 -11.43 7.27
CA LYS A 195 -13.44 -11.27 8.24
C LYS A 195 -14.51 -10.28 7.77
N VAL A 196 -14.15 -9.37 6.86
CA VAL A 196 -15.01 -8.32 6.30
C VAL A 196 -15.14 -8.41 4.78
N ALA A 197 -14.95 -9.61 4.22
CA ALA A 197 -14.97 -9.85 2.78
C ALA A 197 -16.27 -9.38 2.12
N ASP A 198 -17.41 -9.56 2.77
CA ASP A 198 -18.72 -9.15 2.26
C ASP A 198 -18.79 -7.62 2.08
N LEU A 199 -18.20 -6.84 3.02
CA LEU A 199 -18.10 -5.39 2.93
C LEU A 199 -17.17 -4.92 1.78
N LEU A 200 -16.08 -5.67 1.54
CA LEU A 200 -15.17 -5.41 0.43
C LEU A 200 -15.86 -5.64 -0.91
N ILE A 201 -16.64 -6.71 -1.05
CA ILE A 201 -17.39 -7.04 -2.26
C ILE A 201 -18.46 -5.99 -2.52
N GLU A 202 -19.27 -5.65 -1.51
CA GLU A 202 -20.30 -4.63 -1.61
C GLU A 202 -19.77 -3.29 -2.15
N ASN A 203 -18.54 -2.96 -1.83
CA ASN A 203 -17.89 -1.71 -2.23
C ASN A 203 -16.91 -1.86 -3.40
N ASN A 204 -16.82 -3.05 -4.03
CA ASN A 204 -15.89 -3.34 -5.12
C ASN A 204 -14.43 -3.01 -4.78
N ILE A 205 -13.97 -3.36 -3.57
CA ILE A 205 -12.62 -3.08 -3.09
C ILE A 205 -11.73 -4.29 -3.30
N PRO A 206 -10.76 -4.25 -4.22
CA PRO A 206 -9.73 -5.27 -4.34
C PRO A 206 -8.72 -5.17 -3.20
N VAL A 207 -8.02 -6.28 -2.93
CA VAL A 207 -7.03 -6.39 -1.86
C VAL A 207 -5.66 -6.72 -2.45
N ILE A 208 -4.64 -5.99 -2.04
CA ILE A 208 -3.24 -6.33 -2.26
C ILE A 208 -2.72 -6.93 -0.96
N LEU A 209 -2.56 -8.25 -0.93
CA LEU A 209 -2.03 -8.96 0.22
C LEU A 209 -0.50 -8.86 0.28
N GLU A 210 0.03 -8.91 1.48
CA GLU A 210 1.46 -9.12 1.68
C GLU A 210 1.90 -10.55 1.33
N ARG A 211 3.21 -10.79 1.42
CA ARG A 211 3.79 -12.12 1.23
C ARG A 211 3.19 -13.15 2.20
N ALA A 212 3.01 -14.37 1.70
CA ALA A 212 2.48 -15.48 2.50
C ALA A 212 3.46 -15.95 3.60
N HIS A 213 4.78 -15.88 3.33
CA HIS A 213 5.80 -16.43 4.23
C HIS A 213 6.07 -15.49 5.40
N ARG A 214 5.17 -15.50 6.36
CA ARG A 214 5.24 -14.78 7.63
C ARG A 214 4.50 -15.57 8.72
N GLU A 215 4.77 -15.22 9.95
CA GLU A 215 4.01 -15.74 11.09
C GLU A 215 2.63 -15.08 11.15
N PRO A 216 1.64 -15.75 11.77
CA PRO A 216 0.36 -15.14 12.12
C PRO A 216 0.55 -13.87 12.97
N ASN A 217 -0.37 -12.91 12.83
CA ASN A 217 -0.28 -11.65 13.58
C ASN A 217 -0.74 -11.78 15.03
N LYS A 218 -1.48 -12.82 15.37
CA LYS A 218 -2.02 -13.07 16.72
C LYS A 218 -1.72 -14.48 17.16
N ASP A 219 -1.50 -14.65 18.46
CA ASP A 219 -1.18 -15.95 19.08
C ASP A 219 -2.30 -16.98 18.93
N ASP A 220 -3.55 -16.54 18.77
CA ASP A 220 -4.73 -17.38 18.60
C ASP A 220 -5.10 -17.62 17.11
N ASP A 221 -4.40 -17.03 16.18
CA ASP A 221 -4.57 -17.30 14.75
C ASP A 221 -4.00 -18.68 14.39
N ALA A 222 -4.65 -19.36 13.44
CA ALA A 222 -4.12 -20.60 12.88
C ALA A 222 -2.75 -20.36 12.24
N TYR A 223 -1.77 -21.22 12.47
CA TYR A 223 -0.40 -21.07 11.98
C TYR A 223 -0.33 -20.94 10.45
N ASP A 224 -1.28 -21.51 9.72
CA ASP A 224 -1.37 -21.50 8.27
C ASP A 224 -2.25 -20.38 7.71
N LEU A 225 -2.80 -19.52 8.57
CA LEU A 225 -3.69 -18.43 8.16
C LEU A 225 -3.07 -17.50 7.10
N PRO A 226 -1.80 -17.06 7.20
CA PRO A 226 -1.19 -16.22 6.17
C PRO A 226 -1.16 -16.88 4.80
N PHE A 227 -1.02 -18.22 4.73
CA PHE A 227 -1.01 -18.98 3.48
C PHE A 227 -2.39 -19.16 2.86
N ARG A 228 -3.46 -19.12 3.68
CA ARG A 228 -4.85 -19.34 3.25
C ARG A 228 -5.63 -18.06 3.00
N THR A 229 -5.14 -16.91 3.44
CA THR A 229 -5.88 -15.63 3.36
C THR A 229 -6.31 -15.32 1.93
N ALA A 230 -5.43 -15.51 0.94
CA ALA A 230 -5.79 -15.29 -0.46
C ALA A 230 -6.98 -16.16 -0.91
N LYS A 231 -6.95 -17.46 -0.57
CA LYS A 231 -8.06 -18.38 -0.85
C LYS A 231 -9.36 -17.92 -0.22
N LEU A 232 -9.33 -17.58 1.08
CA LEU A 232 -10.53 -17.15 1.82
C LEU A 232 -11.20 -15.92 1.19
N LEU A 233 -10.41 -15.00 0.66
CA LEU A 233 -10.90 -13.81 -0.02
C LEU A 233 -11.44 -14.12 -1.41
N VAL A 234 -10.71 -14.92 -2.22
CA VAL A 234 -11.10 -15.25 -3.59
C VAL A 234 -12.35 -16.12 -3.60
N GLU A 235 -12.51 -17.09 -2.69
CA GLU A 235 -13.72 -17.92 -2.55
C GLU A 235 -14.97 -17.08 -2.21
N LYS A 236 -14.78 -15.93 -1.58
CA LYS A 236 -15.85 -14.95 -1.35
C LYS A 236 -16.11 -14.04 -2.56
N GLY A 237 -15.23 -14.02 -3.56
CA GLY A 237 -15.35 -13.19 -4.76
C GLY A 237 -14.56 -11.86 -4.69
N VAL A 238 -13.68 -11.69 -3.71
CA VAL A 238 -12.79 -10.53 -3.63
C VAL A 238 -11.66 -10.69 -4.64
N THR A 239 -11.38 -9.65 -5.42
CA THR A 239 -10.18 -9.60 -6.28
C THR A 239 -8.93 -9.43 -5.42
N VAL A 240 -7.95 -10.31 -5.59
CA VAL A 240 -6.72 -10.32 -4.81
C VAL A 240 -5.50 -10.18 -5.70
N ALA A 241 -4.53 -9.38 -5.26
CA ALA A 241 -3.18 -9.33 -5.80
C ALA A 241 -2.17 -9.59 -4.67
N ILE A 242 -0.95 -10.00 -5.03
CA ILE A 242 0.14 -10.21 -4.09
C ILE A 242 1.07 -9.01 -4.19
N GLY A 243 1.26 -8.31 -3.08
CA GLY A 243 2.18 -7.21 -2.91
C GLY A 243 3.48 -7.63 -2.25
N MET A 244 4.43 -6.71 -2.25
CA MET A 244 5.72 -6.86 -1.57
C MET A 244 6.05 -5.54 -0.86
N GLU A 245 6.06 -5.57 0.45
CA GLU A 245 6.38 -4.43 1.30
C GLU A 245 7.36 -4.80 2.40
N GLY A 246 8.05 -3.80 2.95
CA GLY A 246 9.04 -3.96 4.02
C GLY A 246 10.48 -3.75 3.56
N SER A 247 11.41 -3.64 4.52
CA SER A 247 12.79 -3.21 4.26
C SER A 247 13.55 -4.14 3.31
N MET A 248 13.42 -5.45 3.46
CA MET A 248 14.08 -6.44 2.59
C MET A 248 13.22 -6.87 1.40
N GLU A 249 12.00 -6.37 1.29
CA GLU A 249 10.99 -6.87 0.37
C GLU A 249 11.34 -6.58 -1.09
N ARG A 250 11.97 -5.43 -1.37
CA ARG A 250 12.39 -5.08 -2.73
C ARG A 250 13.33 -6.14 -3.34
N MET A 251 14.25 -6.70 -2.54
CA MET A 251 15.10 -7.80 -2.98
C MET A 251 14.32 -9.11 -3.11
N SER A 252 13.33 -9.33 -2.24
CA SER A 252 12.51 -10.54 -2.19
C SER A 252 11.42 -10.59 -3.27
N ALA A 253 11.16 -9.49 -3.97
CA ALA A 253 10.16 -9.42 -5.04
C ALA A 253 10.40 -10.44 -6.17
N ARG A 254 11.66 -10.85 -6.41
CA ARG A 254 12.00 -11.96 -7.31
C ARG A 254 11.36 -13.29 -6.92
N ASN A 255 10.96 -13.44 -5.66
CA ASN A 255 10.32 -14.65 -5.15
C ASN A 255 8.78 -14.66 -5.34
N LEU A 256 8.22 -13.65 -5.98
CA LEU A 256 6.77 -13.55 -6.22
C LEU A 256 6.14 -14.83 -6.80
N PRO A 257 6.77 -15.55 -7.78
CA PRO A 257 6.23 -16.81 -8.26
C PRO A 257 6.12 -17.88 -7.18
N PHE A 258 7.06 -17.92 -6.23
CA PHE A 258 7.05 -18.89 -5.13
C PHE A 258 5.97 -18.56 -4.10
N TYR A 259 5.71 -17.28 -3.85
CA TYR A 259 4.59 -16.87 -2.99
C TYR A 259 3.26 -17.23 -3.64
N ALA A 260 3.10 -17.01 -4.94
CA ALA A 260 1.93 -17.45 -5.68
C ALA A 260 1.76 -18.99 -5.61
N GLY A 261 2.88 -19.74 -5.76
CA GLY A 261 2.90 -21.19 -5.60
C GLY A 261 2.48 -21.64 -4.19
N THR A 262 2.89 -20.92 -3.17
CA THR A 262 2.47 -21.21 -1.78
C THR A 262 0.96 -21.00 -1.61
N TYR A 263 0.40 -19.90 -2.09
CA TYR A 263 -1.05 -19.69 -2.05
C TYR A 263 -1.80 -20.77 -2.81
N ALA A 264 -1.29 -21.20 -3.97
CA ALA A 264 -1.87 -22.31 -4.73
C ALA A 264 -1.82 -23.64 -3.96
N ALA A 265 -0.69 -23.95 -3.29
CA ALA A 265 -0.55 -25.15 -2.45
C ALA A 265 -1.56 -25.17 -1.28
N TYR A 266 -1.95 -24.00 -0.78
CA TYR A 266 -2.99 -23.87 0.27
C TYR A 266 -4.39 -23.65 -0.31
N GLY A 267 -4.59 -23.93 -1.60
CA GLY A 267 -5.88 -24.07 -2.24
C GLY A 267 -6.42 -22.82 -2.93
N LEU A 268 -5.56 -21.85 -3.27
CA LEU A 268 -5.91 -20.82 -4.24
C LEU A 268 -5.88 -21.45 -5.63
N GLY A 269 -7.03 -21.53 -6.29
CA GLY A 269 -7.19 -22.12 -7.62
C GLY A 269 -6.88 -21.15 -8.76
#